data_712db60cdbfc33d2ea6d46f69a932b7a
#
_entry.id   712db60cdbfc33d2ea6d46f69a932b7a
#
_cell.length_a   1.000
_cell.length_b   1.000
_cell.length_c   1.000
_cell.angle_alpha   90.00
_cell.angle_beta   90.00
_cell.angle_gamma   90.00
#
_symmetry.space_group_name_H-M   'P 1'
#
loop_
_entity.id
_entity.type
_entity.pdbx_description
1 polymer ?
#
loop_
_entity_poly.entity_id
_entity_poly.type
_entity_poly.pdbx_seq_one_letter_code
_entity_poly.pdbx_strand_id
1 'polypeptide(L)'
;PAAEREAALRTLAVDEALRPFDLAAGPLLRTTLVRLADEDHGLLLTLHHIVSDGWSQAILVREIAELYDAFTTGRAPSLPPLPVQYADYAAWQRDWLQGELLDVQMAYWRERLAGAPPILDLPTDHPRPAVAGAAGMRLRFALGAATSDRLRALARGEGATMFMTLLAAWQALLSRYAGQPDVSVGTPIAGRGRLETEGLIG
;
A
#
# COMPACT_ATOMS: atom_id res chain seq x y z
N PRO A 1 15.85 22.05 -21.96
CA PRO A 1 16.70 21.85 -20.79
C PRO A 1 16.22 20.65 -19.97
N ALA A 2 17.09 20.00 -19.20
CA ALA A 2 16.74 18.81 -18.41
C ALA A 2 15.61 19.11 -17.41
N ALA A 3 15.64 20.26 -16.74
CA ALA A 3 14.60 20.67 -15.77
C ALA A 3 13.21 20.82 -16.39
N GLU A 4 13.10 21.28 -17.63
CA GLU A 4 11.81 21.39 -18.32
C GLU A 4 11.24 20.01 -18.67
N ARG A 5 12.09 19.08 -19.09
CA ARG A 5 11.69 17.71 -19.40
C ARG A 5 11.21 16.99 -18.16
N GLU A 6 11.92 17.16 -17.06
CA GLU A 6 11.51 16.59 -15.76
C GLU A 6 10.19 17.20 -15.25
N ALA A 7 10.01 18.51 -15.42
CA ALA A 7 8.74 19.17 -15.06
C ALA A 7 7.58 18.65 -15.91
N ALA A 8 7.79 18.50 -17.22
CA ALA A 8 6.79 17.93 -18.14
C ALA A 8 6.44 16.48 -17.78
N LEU A 9 7.43 15.65 -17.42
CA LEU A 9 7.20 14.28 -16.97
C LEU A 9 6.37 14.26 -15.69
N ARG A 10 6.66 15.14 -14.74
CA ARG A 10 5.87 15.24 -13.49
C ARG A 10 4.42 15.64 -13.77
N THR A 11 4.19 16.60 -14.65
CA THR A 11 2.83 17.00 -15.04
C THR A 11 2.09 15.82 -15.65
N LEU A 12 2.70 15.12 -16.62
CA LEU A 12 2.12 13.92 -17.24
C LEU A 12 1.81 12.83 -16.20
N ALA A 13 2.70 12.62 -15.23
CA ALA A 13 2.49 11.64 -14.17
C ALA A 13 1.31 12.00 -13.25
N VAL A 14 1.13 13.28 -12.94
CA VAL A 14 -0.03 13.77 -12.17
C VAL A 14 -1.33 13.58 -12.96
N ASP A 15 -1.34 13.98 -14.23
CA ASP A 15 -2.52 13.85 -15.09
C ASP A 15 -2.92 12.37 -15.25
N GLU A 16 -1.95 11.49 -15.45
CA GLU A 16 -2.17 10.05 -15.55
C GLU A 16 -2.70 9.46 -14.23
N ALA A 17 -2.15 9.88 -13.08
CA ALA A 17 -2.58 9.41 -11.76
C ALA A 17 -4.00 9.86 -11.42
N LEU A 18 -4.43 11.03 -11.88
CA LEU A 18 -5.77 11.57 -11.64
C LEU A 18 -6.83 11.01 -12.58
N ARG A 19 -6.44 10.39 -13.69
CA ARG A 19 -7.39 9.82 -14.65
C ARG A 19 -8.10 8.61 -14.05
N PRO A 20 -9.44 8.59 -13.94
CA PRO A 20 -10.17 7.50 -13.32
C PRO A 20 -10.05 6.19 -14.10
N PHE A 21 -10.27 5.07 -13.41
CA PHE A 21 -10.41 3.75 -14.02
C PHE A 21 -11.90 3.38 -14.12
N ASP A 22 -12.29 2.79 -15.23
CA ASP A 22 -13.57 2.09 -15.35
C ASP A 22 -13.35 0.64 -14.94
N LEU A 23 -13.85 0.27 -13.75
CA LEU A 23 -13.68 -1.09 -13.20
C LEU A 23 -14.48 -2.16 -13.96
N ALA A 24 -15.51 -1.76 -14.72
CA ALA A 24 -16.32 -2.68 -15.50
C ALA A 24 -15.70 -2.99 -16.87
N ALA A 25 -15.07 -1.98 -17.50
CA ALA A 25 -14.52 -2.10 -18.83
C ALA A 25 -12.99 -2.38 -18.83
N GLY A 26 -12.26 -1.92 -17.79
CA GLY A 26 -10.79 -1.97 -17.79
C GLY A 26 -10.17 -1.09 -18.89
N PRO A 27 -8.89 -1.24 -19.22
CA PRO A 27 -7.88 -2.00 -18.49
C PRO A 27 -7.57 -1.37 -17.11
N LEU A 28 -7.15 -2.19 -16.15
CA LEU A 28 -6.81 -1.75 -14.78
C LEU A 28 -5.32 -1.50 -14.57
N LEU A 29 -4.55 -1.64 -15.64
CA LEU A 29 -3.14 -1.25 -15.78
C LEU A 29 -3.03 -0.32 -16.99
N ARG A 30 -2.39 0.83 -16.80
CA ARG A 30 -2.00 1.74 -17.89
C ARG A 30 -0.51 1.97 -17.81
N THR A 31 0.12 2.01 -18.99
CA THR A 31 1.56 2.22 -19.11
C THR A 31 1.84 3.32 -20.10
N THR A 32 2.78 4.20 -19.79
CA THR A 32 3.26 5.24 -20.71
C THR A 32 4.77 5.30 -20.64
N LEU A 33 5.43 5.09 -21.76
CA LEU A 33 6.88 5.27 -21.92
C LEU A 33 7.15 6.65 -22.49
N VAL A 34 7.91 7.46 -21.78
CA VAL A 34 8.27 8.83 -22.15
C VAL A 34 9.76 8.90 -22.44
N ARG A 35 10.14 9.26 -23.65
CA ARG A 35 11.55 9.50 -23.99
C ARG A 35 11.95 10.92 -23.60
N LEU A 36 12.88 11.03 -22.66
CA LEU A 36 13.42 12.30 -22.18
C LEU A 36 14.71 12.69 -22.94
N ALA A 37 15.52 11.70 -23.29
CA ALA A 37 16.72 11.81 -24.11
C ALA A 37 16.99 10.46 -24.81
N ASP A 38 18.09 10.33 -25.54
CA ASP A 38 18.43 9.10 -26.26
C ASP A 38 18.59 7.90 -25.31
N GLU A 39 19.21 8.12 -24.16
CA GLU A 39 19.46 7.10 -23.14
C GLU A 39 18.68 7.35 -21.82
N ASP A 40 17.69 8.25 -21.83
CA ASP A 40 16.92 8.61 -20.67
C ASP A 40 15.43 8.52 -20.93
N HIS A 41 14.74 7.63 -20.22
CA HIS A 41 13.34 7.34 -20.40
C HIS A 41 12.61 7.31 -19.06
N GLY A 42 11.38 7.81 -19.05
CA GLY A 42 10.47 7.69 -17.92
C GLY A 42 9.39 6.65 -18.21
N LEU A 43 9.24 5.65 -17.35
CA LEU A 43 8.16 4.68 -17.42
C LEU A 43 7.10 5.02 -16.36
N LEU A 44 5.90 5.41 -16.80
CA LEU A 44 4.74 5.59 -15.93
C LEU A 44 3.93 4.30 -15.90
N LEU A 45 3.72 3.76 -14.70
CA LEU A 45 2.90 2.58 -14.45
C LEU A 45 1.78 2.99 -13.49
N THR A 46 0.54 2.93 -13.96
CA THR A 46 -0.63 3.26 -13.16
C THR A 46 -1.53 2.05 -13.06
N LEU A 47 -1.71 1.54 -11.83
CA LEU A 47 -2.56 0.39 -11.55
C LEU A 47 -3.68 0.81 -10.60
N HIS A 48 -4.89 0.29 -10.83
CA HIS A 48 -5.94 0.42 -9.84
C HIS A 48 -5.64 -0.49 -8.64
N HIS A 49 -5.88 -0.01 -7.42
CA HIS A 49 -5.52 -0.74 -6.20
C HIS A 49 -6.30 -2.05 -6.01
N ILE A 50 -7.38 -2.30 -6.82
CA ILE A 50 -8.13 -3.57 -6.81
C ILE A 50 -7.34 -4.74 -7.41
N VAL A 51 -6.28 -4.46 -8.19
CA VAL A 51 -5.42 -5.48 -8.85
C VAL A 51 -3.96 -5.37 -8.45
N SER A 52 -3.63 -4.55 -7.47
CA SER A 52 -2.23 -4.33 -7.05
C SER A 52 -2.18 -3.70 -5.67
N ASP A 53 -1.22 -4.14 -4.87
CA ASP A 53 -0.87 -3.59 -3.56
C ASP A 53 0.61 -3.24 -3.47
N GLY A 54 1.10 -2.85 -2.29
CA GLY A 54 2.51 -2.53 -2.08
C GLY A 54 3.45 -3.73 -2.28
N TRP A 55 2.99 -4.95 -2.01
CA TRP A 55 3.74 -6.18 -2.26
C TRP A 55 3.85 -6.45 -3.76
N SER A 56 2.74 -6.36 -4.46
CA SER A 56 2.65 -6.53 -5.92
C SER A 56 3.56 -5.56 -6.67
N GLN A 57 3.68 -4.31 -6.21
CA GLN A 57 4.57 -3.32 -6.83
C GLN A 57 6.04 -3.74 -6.82
N ALA A 58 6.51 -4.33 -5.71
CA ALA A 58 7.89 -4.82 -5.62
C ALA A 58 8.16 -5.98 -6.59
N ILE A 59 7.18 -6.87 -6.76
CA ILE A 59 7.25 -7.98 -7.74
C ILE A 59 7.27 -7.40 -9.15
N LEU A 60 6.35 -6.51 -9.48
CA LEU A 60 6.23 -5.90 -10.80
C LEU A 60 7.53 -5.21 -11.24
N VAL A 61 8.13 -4.41 -10.36
CA VAL A 61 9.40 -3.71 -10.65
C VAL A 61 10.53 -4.72 -10.88
N ARG A 62 10.62 -5.76 -10.07
CA ARG A 62 11.63 -6.81 -10.22
C ARG A 62 11.47 -7.56 -11.55
N GLU A 63 10.25 -7.92 -11.91
CA GLU A 63 9.96 -8.66 -13.15
C GLU A 63 10.20 -7.80 -14.40
N ILE A 64 9.82 -6.51 -14.36
CA ILE A 64 10.15 -5.57 -15.44
C ILE A 64 11.67 -5.45 -15.61
N ALA A 65 12.42 -5.32 -14.52
CA ALA A 65 13.89 -5.22 -14.59
C ALA A 65 14.52 -6.48 -15.19
N GLU A 66 14.06 -7.68 -14.78
CA GLU A 66 14.51 -8.95 -15.32
C GLU A 66 14.20 -9.08 -16.82
N LEU A 67 12.97 -8.73 -17.22
CA LEU A 67 12.56 -8.77 -18.62
C LEU A 67 13.35 -7.77 -19.47
N TYR A 68 13.55 -6.56 -18.97
CA TYR A 68 14.31 -5.53 -19.65
C TYR A 68 15.76 -5.98 -19.90
N ASP A 69 16.44 -6.50 -18.87
CA ASP A 69 17.80 -7.01 -18.98
C ASP A 69 17.87 -8.21 -19.93
N ALA A 70 16.93 -9.15 -19.84
CA ALA A 70 16.88 -10.29 -20.73
C ALA A 70 16.75 -9.88 -22.21
N PHE A 71 15.83 -8.98 -22.52
CA PHE A 71 15.60 -8.54 -23.91
C PHE A 71 16.73 -7.68 -24.46
N THR A 72 17.34 -6.81 -23.65
CA THR A 72 18.46 -5.97 -24.09
C THR A 72 19.75 -6.76 -24.31
N THR A 73 19.93 -7.87 -23.56
CA THR A 73 21.11 -8.75 -23.71
C THR A 73 20.86 -9.96 -24.64
N GLY A 74 19.66 -10.12 -25.16
CA GLY A 74 19.29 -11.22 -26.06
C GLY A 74 19.20 -12.60 -25.40
N ARG A 75 19.09 -12.65 -24.05
CA ARG A 75 18.90 -13.89 -23.30
C ARG A 75 17.42 -14.21 -23.05
N ALA A 76 17.11 -15.44 -22.76
CA ALA A 76 15.78 -15.80 -22.29
C ALA A 76 15.52 -15.24 -20.88
N PRO A 77 14.30 -14.72 -20.57
CA PRO A 77 13.93 -14.32 -19.22
C PRO A 77 14.00 -15.48 -18.22
N SER A 78 14.44 -15.19 -17.00
CA SER A 78 14.58 -16.19 -15.93
C SER A 78 13.52 -15.99 -14.84
N LEU A 79 12.25 -15.79 -15.24
CA LEU A 79 11.14 -15.70 -14.31
C LEU A 79 10.58 -17.10 -14.03
N PRO A 80 10.43 -17.48 -12.74
CA PRO A 80 9.83 -18.75 -12.40
C PRO A 80 8.34 -18.76 -12.76
N PRO A 81 7.79 -19.93 -13.19
CA PRO A 81 6.35 -20.04 -13.39
C PRO A 81 5.61 -19.88 -12.05
N LEU A 82 4.46 -19.22 -12.10
CA LEU A 82 3.60 -19.11 -10.93
C LEU A 82 2.86 -20.44 -10.70
N PRO A 83 2.87 -20.96 -9.46
CA PRO A 83 2.17 -22.22 -9.13
C PRO A 83 0.63 -22.06 -9.19
N VAL A 84 0.13 -20.87 -8.92
CA VAL A 84 -1.29 -20.48 -8.98
C VAL A 84 -1.42 -19.06 -9.54
N GLN A 85 -2.61 -18.72 -10.02
CA GLN A 85 -2.96 -17.37 -10.42
C GLN A 85 -3.76 -16.69 -9.30
N TYR A 86 -3.83 -15.35 -9.30
CA TYR A 86 -4.60 -14.62 -8.29
C TYR A 86 -6.08 -15.01 -8.27
N ALA A 87 -6.66 -15.31 -9.43
CA ALA A 87 -8.04 -15.77 -9.54
C ALA A 87 -8.28 -17.09 -8.80
N ASP A 88 -7.32 -18.02 -8.85
CA ASP A 88 -7.38 -19.30 -8.15
C ASP A 88 -7.36 -19.09 -6.63
N TYR A 89 -6.47 -18.20 -6.17
CA TYR A 89 -6.42 -17.80 -4.77
C TYR A 89 -7.73 -17.14 -4.31
N ALA A 90 -8.29 -16.25 -5.10
CA ALA A 90 -9.54 -15.56 -4.79
C ALA A 90 -10.73 -16.54 -4.70
N ALA A 91 -10.80 -17.52 -5.62
CA ALA A 91 -11.81 -18.57 -5.58
C ALA A 91 -11.65 -19.42 -4.31
N TRP A 92 -10.43 -19.90 -4.04
CA TRP A 92 -10.13 -20.66 -2.82
C TRP A 92 -10.46 -19.87 -1.55
N GLN A 93 -10.12 -18.59 -1.47
CA GLN A 93 -10.38 -17.76 -0.29
C GLN A 93 -11.87 -17.62 -0.01
N ARG A 94 -12.69 -17.46 -1.06
CA ARG A 94 -14.15 -17.38 -0.92
C ARG A 94 -14.76 -18.69 -0.42
N ASP A 95 -14.26 -19.82 -0.91
CA ASP A 95 -14.74 -21.13 -0.49
C ASP A 95 -14.28 -21.47 0.94
N TRP A 96 -13.09 -21.02 1.31
CA TRP A 96 -12.54 -21.25 2.65
C TRP A 96 -13.16 -20.33 3.71
N LEU A 97 -13.37 -19.03 3.42
CA LEU A 97 -13.85 -18.04 4.38
C LEU A 97 -15.38 -17.93 4.33
N GLN A 98 -16.08 -18.98 4.75
CA GLN A 98 -17.53 -19.03 4.87
C GLN A 98 -17.97 -19.95 6.03
N GLY A 99 -19.28 -19.94 6.32
CA GLY A 99 -19.88 -20.77 7.38
C GLY A 99 -19.28 -20.49 8.75
N GLU A 100 -19.09 -21.55 9.53
CA GLU A 100 -18.62 -21.48 10.92
C GLU A 100 -17.30 -20.73 11.07
N LEU A 101 -16.36 -20.90 10.13
CA LEU A 101 -15.07 -20.19 10.17
C LEU A 101 -15.25 -18.67 10.09
N LEU A 102 -16.10 -18.21 9.18
CA LEU A 102 -16.43 -16.79 9.06
C LEU A 102 -17.15 -16.29 10.32
N ASP A 103 -18.08 -17.06 10.85
CA ASP A 103 -18.84 -16.69 12.05
C ASP A 103 -17.93 -16.53 13.27
N VAL A 104 -16.98 -17.42 13.48
CA VAL A 104 -15.98 -17.33 14.55
C VAL A 104 -15.12 -16.07 14.39
N GLN A 105 -14.62 -15.80 13.18
CA GLN A 105 -13.83 -14.59 12.91
C GLN A 105 -14.65 -13.32 13.15
N MET A 106 -15.90 -13.29 12.69
CA MET A 106 -16.80 -12.15 12.88
C MET A 106 -17.15 -11.93 14.35
N ALA A 107 -17.39 -13.00 15.11
CA ALA A 107 -17.67 -12.92 16.55
C ALA A 107 -16.49 -12.29 17.31
N TYR A 108 -15.25 -12.73 17.02
CA TYR A 108 -14.05 -12.17 17.61
C TYR A 108 -13.97 -10.64 17.39
N TRP A 109 -14.13 -10.18 16.16
CA TRP A 109 -14.04 -8.76 15.84
C TRP A 109 -15.20 -7.94 16.41
N ARG A 110 -16.43 -8.48 16.44
CA ARG A 110 -17.58 -7.83 17.06
C ARG A 110 -17.35 -7.62 18.56
N GLU A 111 -16.81 -8.62 19.23
CA GLU A 111 -16.47 -8.52 20.67
C GLU A 111 -15.36 -7.48 20.90
N ARG A 112 -14.27 -7.56 20.11
CA ARG A 112 -13.11 -6.66 20.28
C ARG A 112 -13.41 -5.20 19.98
N LEU A 113 -14.33 -4.94 19.07
CA LEU A 113 -14.72 -3.58 18.68
C LEU A 113 -16.00 -3.11 19.36
N ALA A 114 -16.57 -3.90 20.28
CA ALA A 114 -17.77 -3.53 21.01
C ALA A 114 -17.53 -2.28 21.85
N GLY A 115 -18.33 -1.24 21.63
CA GLY A 115 -18.20 0.05 22.33
C GLY A 115 -17.11 0.98 21.81
N ALA A 116 -16.30 0.56 20.84
CA ALA A 116 -15.31 1.43 20.21
C ALA A 116 -15.99 2.62 19.51
N PRO A 117 -15.47 3.85 19.65
CA PRO A 117 -16.01 5.00 18.94
C PRO A 117 -15.98 4.79 17.43
N PRO A 118 -17.09 5.02 16.71
CA PRO A 118 -17.14 4.84 15.26
C PRO A 118 -16.31 5.87 14.50
N ILE A 119 -16.02 6.99 15.13
CA ILE A 119 -15.26 8.12 14.54
C ILE A 119 -14.26 8.61 15.59
N LEU A 120 -13.03 8.82 15.14
CA LEU A 120 -12.02 9.55 15.91
C LEU A 120 -12.25 11.05 15.68
N ASP A 121 -12.59 11.77 16.78
CA ASP A 121 -12.93 13.20 16.75
C ASP A 121 -11.66 14.06 16.82
N LEU A 122 -10.93 14.11 15.72
CA LEU A 122 -9.74 14.96 15.59
C LEU A 122 -10.15 16.39 15.24
N PRO A 123 -9.48 17.40 15.83
CA PRO A 123 -9.68 18.78 15.42
C PRO A 123 -9.28 18.95 13.95
N THR A 124 -10.14 19.60 13.18
CA THR A 124 -9.93 19.86 11.74
C THR A 124 -10.02 21.35 11.46
N ASP A 125 -9.18 21.86 10.55
CA ASP A 125 -9.22 23.28 10.13
C ASP A 125 -10.47 23.58 9.29
N HIS A 126 -11.05 22.56 8.66
CA HIS A 126 -12.26 22.67 7.84
C HIS A 126 -13.25 21.57 8.18
N PRO A 127 -14.57 21.81 8.07
CA PRO A 127 -15.57 20.79 8.26
C PRO A 127 -15.34 19.59 7.32
N ARG A 128 -15.59 18.38 7.80
CA ARG A 128 -15.54 17.18 6.95
C ARG A 128 -16.69 17.24 5.93
N PRO A 129 -16.40 17.13 4.64
CA PRO A 129 -17.45 17.11 3.62
C PRO A 129 -18.27 15.82 3.73
N ALA A 130 -19.54 15.87 3.29
CA ALA A 130 -20.43 14.71 3.27
C ALA A 130 -19.90 13.59 2.35
N VAL A 131 -19.16 13.95 1.30
CA VAL A 131 -18.47 13.03 0.40
C VAL A 131 -16.98 13.32 0.50
N ALA A 132 -16.20 12.32 0.89
CA ALA A 132 -14.75 12.45 0.99
C ALA A 132 -14.14 12.68 -0.41
N GLY A 133 -13.29 13.69 -0.52
CA GLY A 133 -12.50 13.94 -1.73
C GLY A 133 -11.35 12.93 -1.86
N ALA A 134 -10.88 12.72 -3.09
CA ALA A 134 -9.73 11.87 -3.37
C ALA A 134 -8.38 12.60 -3.18
N ALA A 135 -8.38 13.92 -2.94
CA ALA A 135 -7.17 14.70 -2.78
C ALA A 135 -6.49 14.39 -1.44
N GLY A 136 -5.21 14.14 -1.49
CA GLY A 136 -4.38 13.91 -0.31
C GLY A 136 -2.95 14.39 -0.53
N MET A 137 -2.20 14.53 0.56
CA MET A 137 -0.80 14.91 0.52
C MET A 137 0.05 13.94 1.33
N ARG A 138 1.28 13.69 0.86
CA ARG A 138 2.27 12.92 1.61
C ARG A 138 3.29 13.86 2.22
N LEU A 139 3.28 13.98 3.54
CA LEU A 139 4.32 14.68 4.29
C LEU A 139 5.42 13.69 4.68
N ARG A 140 6.64 13.91 4.19
CA ARG A 140 7.81 13.14 4.61
C ARG A 140 8.51 13.86 5.75
N PHE A 141 8.85 13.13 6.80
CA PHE A 141 9.65 13.62 7.92
C PHE A 141 10.64 12.55 8.36
N ALA A 142 11.66 12.95 9.09
CA ALA A 142 12.66 12.04 9.65
C ALA A 142 12.85 12.32 11.13
N LEU A 143 13.03 11.28 11.91
CA LEU A 143 13.44 11.38 13.30
C LEU A 143 14.96 11.43 13.37
N GLY A 144 15.52 12.37 14.13
CA GLY A 144 16.95 12.47 14.35
C GLY A 144 17.53 11.20 15.00
N ALA A 145 18.83 10.94 14.78
CA ALA A 145 19.51 9.73 15.24
C ALA A 145 19.33 9.49 16.75
N ALA A 146 19.53 10.52 17.58
CA ALA A 146 19.40 10.41 19.04
C ALA A 146 17.99 9.95 19.46
N THR A 147 16.92 10.48 18.84
CA THR A 147 15.53 10.04 19.11
C THR A 147 15.32 8.60 18.66
N SER A 148 15.83 8.26 17.46
CA SER A 148 15.74 6.91 16.92
C SER A 148 16.42 5.86 17.81
N ASP A 149 17.59 6.20 18.37
CA ASP A 149 18.35 5.30 19.25
C ASP A 149 17.64 5.10 20.60
N ARG A 150 17.06 6.17 21.15
CA ARG A 150 16.23 6.07 22.37
C ARG A 150 14.99 5.22 22.15
N LEU A 151 14.30 5.35 21.02
CA LEU A 151 13.16 4.51 20.68
C LEU A 151 13.54 3.04 20.51
N ARG A 152 14.68 2.75 19.87
CA ARG A 152 15.21 1.38 19.76
C ARG A 152 15.57 0.80 21.13
N ALA A 153 16.14 1.60 22.04
CA ALA A 153 16.46 1.17 23.38
C ALA A 153 15.20 0.87 24.19
N LEU A 154 14.18 1.74 24.10
CA LEU A 154 12.87 1.52 24.73
C LEU A 154 12.21 0.23 24.21
N ALA A 155 12.11 0.08 22.88
CA ALA A 155 11.52 -1.11 22.28
C ALA A 155 12.18 -2.41 22.78
N ARG A 156 13.53 -2.43 22.81
CA ARG A 156 14.27 -3.60 23.36
C ARG A 156 14.02 -3.83 24.85
N GLY A 157 13.96 -2.76 25.63
CA GLY A 157 13.70 -2.86 27.09
C GLY A 157 12.32 -3.43 27.42
N GLU A 158 11.34 -3.13 26.56
CA GLU A 158 9.95 -3.60 26.73
C GLU A 158 9.64 -4.88 25.94
N GLY A 159 10.61 -5.52 25.30
CA GLY A 159 10.38 -6.70 24.45
C GLY A 159 9.45 -6.42 23.25
N ALA A 160 9.36 -5.16 22.82
CA ALA A 160 8.48 -4.70 21.75
C ALA A 160 9.24 -4.49 20.43
N THR A 161 8.53 -4.57 19.31
CA THR A 161 9.07 -4.17 18.02
C THR A 161 9.04 -2.64 17.88
N MET A 162 9.84 -2.10 16.95
CA MET A 162 9.76 -0.67 16.62
C MET A 162 8.37 -0.27 16.12
N PHE A 163 7.69 -1.15 15.38
CA PHE A 163 6.32 -0.94 14.94
C PHE A 163 5.37 -0.76 16.13
N MET A 164 5.42 -1.66 17.13
CA MET A 164 4.60 -1.55 18.35
C MET A 164 4.88 -0.25 19.10
N THR A 165 6.14 0.12 19.24
CA THR A 165 6.56 1.35 19.94
C THR A 165 6.03 2.61 19.24
N LEU A 166 6.16 2.67 17.91
CA LEU A 166 5.67 3.81 17.13
C LEU A 166 4.14 3.85 17.09
N LEU A 167 3.47 2.70 16.97
CA LEU A 167 2.01 2.62 17.01
C LEU A 167 1.46 3.09 18.37
N ALA A 168 2.07 2.66 19.48
CA ALA A 168 1.67 3.10 20.82
C ALA A 168 1.83 4.63 20.98
N ALA A 169 2.95 5.19 20.51
CA ALA A 169 3.16 6.64 20.52
C ALA A 169 2.13 7.37 19.66
N TRP A 170 1.78 6.82 18.50
CA TRP A 170 0.77 7.36 17.61
C TRP A 170 -0.62 7.33 18.22
N GLN A 171 -1.02 6.20 18.83
CA GLN A 171 -2.29 6.08 19.52
C GLN A 171 -2.37 7.04 20.72
N ALA A 172 -1.30 7.18 21.50
CA ALA A 172 -1.26 8.14 22.61
C ALA A 172 -1.40 9.60 22.14
N LEU A 173 -0.81 9.94 20.98
CA LEU A 173 -0.97 11.24 20.36
C LEU A 173 -2.42 11.47 19.90
N LEU A 174 -2.98 10.52 19.16
CA LEU A 174 -4.36 10.59 18.66
C LEU A 174 -5.38 10.70 19.81
N SER A 175 -5.22 9.89 20.87
CA SER A 175 -6.06 9.94 22.05
C SER A 175 -6.08 11.33 22.69
N ARG A 176 -4.92 11.98 22.81
CA ARG A 176 -4.82 13.33 23.36
C ARG A 176 -5.48 14.39 22.49
N TYR A 177 -5.30 14.31 21.17
CA TYR A 177 -5.92 15.26 20.22
C TYR A 177 -7.44 15.08 20.14
N ALA A 178 -7.92 13.85 20.16
CA ALA A 178 -9.33 13.53 20.07
C ALA A 178 -10.08 13.64 21.42
N GLY A 179 -9.37 13.67 22.53
CA GLY A 179 -9.99 13.58 23.86
C GLY A 179 -10.67 12.22 24.12
N GLN A 180 -10.31 11.19 23.37
CA GLN A 180 -10.90 9.84 23.44
C GLN A 180 -9.87 8.83 23.97
N PRO A 181 -10.20 8.03 24.99
CA PRO A 181 -9.28 7.04 25.53
C PRO A 181 -9.13 5.81 24.63
N ASP A 182 -10.13 5.52 23.81
CA ASP A 182 -10.16 4.38 22.90
C ASP A 182 -9.90 4.85 21.46
N VAL A 183 -8.83 4.32 20.85
CA VAL A 183 -8.37 4.72 19.52
C VAL A 183 -8.12 3.47 18.68
N SER A 184 -8.98 3.24 17.71
CA SER A 184 -8.81 2.17 16.74
C SER A 184 -7.94 2.64 15.57
N VAL A 185 -6.87 1.88 15.27
CA VAL A 185 -5.97 2.14 14.15
C VAL A 185 -5.95 0.94 13.22
N GLY A 186 -6.41 1.13 11.98
CA GLY A 186 -6.32 0.13 10.94
C GLY A 186 -4.91 0.03 10.37
N THR A 187 -4.38 -1.19 10.27
CA THR A 187 -3.08 -1.47 9.65
C THR A 187 -3.29 -2.44 8.48
N PRO A 188 -2.83 -2.12 7.27
CA PRO A 188 -2.88 -3.06 6.17
C PRO A 188 -1.92 -4.22 6.42
N ILE A 189 -2.33 -5.42 6.04
CA ILE A 189 -1.50 -6.62 5.97
C ILE A 189 -1.43 -7.09 4.52
N ALA A 190 -0.29 -7.63 4.11
CA ALA A 190 -0.12 -8.08 2.73
C ALA A 190 -1.01 -9.28 2.35
N GLY A 191 -1.53 -10.03 3.34
CA GLY A 191 -2.39 -11.19 3.09
C GLY A 191 -1.67 -12.37 2.42
N ARG A 192 -0.33 -12.37 2.35
CA ARG A 192 0.51 -13.38 1.68
C ARG A 192 0.94 -14.49 2.66
N GLY A 193 0.00 -15.06 3.41
CA GLY A 193 0.27 -16.10 4.39
C GLY A 193 0.60 -17.50 3.81
N ARG A 194 0.62 -17.64 2.49
CA ARG A 194 0.94 -18.88 1.77
C ARG A 194 2.07 -18.63 0.78
N LEU A 195 3.04 -19.54 0.73
CA LEU A 195 4.21 -19.44 -0.16
C LEU A 195 3.80 -19.27 -1.63
N GLU A 196 2.75 -19.97 -2.04
CA GLU A 196 2.23 -19.92 -3.41
C GLU A 196 1.72 -18.54 -3.81
N THR A 197 1.38 -17.69 -2.82
CA THR A 197 0.86 -16.34 -3.07
C THR A 197 1.93 -15.25 -3.03
N GLU A 198 3.14 -15.56 -2.57
CA GLU A 198 4.21 -14.57 -2.43
C GLU A 198 4.67 -13.98 -3.77
N GLY A 199 4.61 -14.75 -4.84
CA GLY A 199 4.97 -14.31 -6.19
C GLY A 199 3.84 -13.69 -7.00
N LEU A 200 2.62 -13.60 -6.47
CA LEU A 200 1.48 -13.07 -7.21
C LEU A 200 1.46 -11.53 -7.24
N ILE A 201 1.01 -10.98 -8.36
CA ILE A 201 0.55 -9.60 -8.49
C ILE A 201 -0.98 -9.62 -8.39
N GLY A 202 -1.55 -8.87 -7.38
CA GLY A 202 -2.98 -8.85 -7.15
C GLY A 202 -3.36 -8.25 -5.80
#